data_d209fd5a77d7584b5248daa2ead6b5a9
#
_entry.id   d209fd5a77d7584b5248daa2ead6b5a9
#
_cell.length_a   1.000
_cell.length_b   1.000
_cell.length_c   1.000
_cell.angle_alpha   90.00
_cell.angle_beta   90.00
_cell.angle_gamma   90.00
#
_symmetry.space_group_name_H-M   'P 1'
#
loop_
_entity.id
_entity.type
_entity.pdbx_description
1 polymer ?
#
loop_
_entity_poly.entity_id
_entity_poly.type
_entity_poly.pdbx_seq_one_letter_code
_entity_poly.pdbx_strand_id
1 'polypeptide(L)'
;KRMARYYEQGIGVQPNRELHRDYVLKAAETNDPEALVEKARLLSKGEGMEPDPKAALDILTRLEPNQVRPVPGLYFLLGYLHEEGLGTQRDTALAYQFYMKGAEQEDDKAMNNLGSMYEGGNGVAKNLEEAKKWYEQAAALGNEAARANMKRVKEKMQKAIK
;
A
#
# COMPACT_ATOMS: atom_id res chain seq x y z
N LYS A 1 -9.95 4.77 -16.56
CA LYS A 1 -9.71 5.18 -15.15
C LYS A 1 -10.99 5.63 -14.44
N ARG A 2 -11.72 6.65 -14.92
CA ARG A 2 -12.96 7.12 -14.25
C ARG A 2 -13.99 6.01 -14.05
N MET A 3 -14.25 5.21 -15.08
CA MET A 3 -15.26 4.12 -15.00
C MET A 3 -14.87 3.04 -13.99
N ALA A 4 -13.59 2.64 -13.91
CA ALA A 4 -13.14 1.69 -12.91
C ALA A 4 -13.44 2.17 -11.48
N ARG A 5 -13.12 3.44 -11.16
CA ARG A 5 -13.45 4.03 -9.85
C ARG A 5 -14.95 4.08 -9.56
N TYR A 6 -15.79 4.36 -10.58
CA TYR A 6 -17.24 4.34 -10.38
C TYR A 6 -17.75 2.97 -9.96
N TYR A 7 -17.23 1.90 -10.56
CA TYR A 7 -17.63 0.52 -10.21
C TYR A 7 -17.01 0.03 -8.90
N GLU A 8 -15.82 0.52 -8.53
CA GLU A 8 -15.21 0.22 -7.23
C GLU A 8 -15.97 0.89 -6.08
N GLN A 9 -16.30 2.17 -6.22
CA GLN A 9 -16.89 2.99 -5.17
C GLN A 9 -18.41 3.06 -5.21
N GLY A 10 -19.05 2.50 -6.24
CA GLY A 10 -20.50 2.56 -6.41
C GLY A 10 -21.05 3.96 -6.67
N ILE A 11 -20.23 4.89 -7.18
CA ILE A 11 -20.66 6.28 -7.45
C ILE A 11 -21.59 6.29 -8.66
N GLY A 12 -22.90 6.42 -8.40
CA GLY A 12 -23.93 6.44 -9.42
C GLY A 12 -24.29 5.07 -10.04
N VAL A 13 -23.63 3.98 -9.59
CA VAL A 13 -23.89 2.58 -9.98
C VAL A 13 -23.62 1.68 -8.78
N GLN A 14 -24.21 0.49 -8.76
CA GLN A 14 -23.88 -0.52 -7.75
C GLN A 14 -22.39 -0.94 -7.90
N PRO A 15 -21.66 -1.11 -6.79
CA PRO A 15 -20.30 -1.66 -6.83
C PRO A 15 -20.29 -2.99 -7.58
N ASN A 16 -19.49 -3.08 -8.63
CA ASN A 16 -19.38 -4.28 -9.45
C ASN A 16 -17.92 -4.65 -9.66
N ARG A 17 -17.45 -5.65 -8.93
CA ARG A 17 -16.05 -6.09 -8.94
C ARG A 17 -15.60 -6.64 -10.29
N GLU A 18 -16.49 -7.30 -11.03
CA GLU A 18 -16.17 -7.84 -12.35
C GLU A 18 -15.96 -6.72 -13.37
N LEU A 19 -16.87 -5.75 -13.41
CA LEU A 19 -16.71 -4.59 -14.28
C LEU A 19 -15.51 -3.74 -13.90
N HIS A 20 -15.25 -3.56 -12.60
CA HIS A 20 -14.02 -2.88 -12.14
C HIS A 20 -12.77 -3.58 -12.68
N ARG A 21 -12.66 -4.90 -12.48
CA ARG A 21 -11.57 -5.73 -13.00
C ARG A 21 -11.41 -5.55 -14.51
N ASP A 22 -12.48 -5.69 -15.28
CA ASP A 22 -12.44 -5.65 -16.74
C ASP A 22 -11.95 -4.28 -17.26
N TYR A 23 -12.36 -3.17 -16.63
CA TYR A 23 -11.86 -1.84 -16.94
C TYR A 23 -10.38 -1.67 -16.57
N VAL A 24 -9.94 -2.23 -15.45
CA VAL A 24 -8.52 -2.22 -15.04
C VAL A 24 -7.68 -3.00 -16.04
N LEU A 25 -8.09 -4.20 -16.41
CA LEU A 25 -7.36 -5.04 -17.37
C LEU A 25 -7.24 -4.36 -18.73
N LYS A 26 -8.33 -3.80 -19.23
CA LYS A 26 -8.33 -3.06 -20.50
C LYS A 26 -7.44 -1.81 -20.46
N ALA A 27 -7.42 -1.08 -19.35
CA ALA A 27 -6.52 0.07 -19.19
C ALA A 27 -5.06 -0.36 -19.08
N ALA A 28 -4.78 -1.50 -18.45
CA ALA A 28 -3.42 -2.04 -18.35
C ALA A 28 -2.83 -2.49 -19.68
N GLU A 29 -3.67 -2.83 -20.68
CA GLU A 29 -3.21 -3.12 -22.05
C GLU A 29 -2.52 -1.92 -22.73
N THR A 30 -2.83 -0.70 -22.31
CA THR A 30 -2.19 0.52 -22.80
C THR A 30 -0.89 0.87 -22.09
N ASN A 31 -0.38 0.00 -21.24
CA ASN A 31 0.79 0.24 -20.36
C ASN A 31 0.64 1.48 -19.46
N ASP A 32 -0.60 1.86 -19.12
CA ASP A 32 -0.84 2.92 -18.17
C ASP A 32 -0.34 2.55 -16.76
N PRO A 33 0.63 3.29 -16.17
CA PRO A 33 1.27 2.89 -14.91
C PRO A 33 0.30 2.72 -13.75
N GLU A 34 -0.70 3.59 -13.61
CA GLU A 34 -1.70 3.47 -12.53
C GLU A 34 -2.59 2.23 -12.72
N ALA A 35 -2.97 1.91 -13.97
CA ALA A 35 -3.73 0.71 -14.27
C ALA A 35 -2.90 -0.56 -14.03
N LEU A 36 -1.60 -0.52 -14.29
CA LEU A 36 -0.69 -1.64 -14.01
C LEU A 36 -0.52 -1.86 -12.50
N VAL A 37 -0.40 -0.80 -11.69
CA VAL A 37 -0.38 -0.92 -10.23
C VAL A 37 -1.70 -1.50 -9.71
N GLU A 38 -2.84 -1.05 -10.25
CA GLU A 38 -4.14 -1.58 -9.85
C GLU A 38 -4.31 -3.05 -10.27
N LYS A 39 -3.85 -3.44 -11.46
CA LYS A 39 -3.80 -4.85 -11.89
C LYS A 39 -2.96 -5.69 -10.94
N ALA A 40 -1.78 -5.20 -10.54
CA ALA A 40 -0.93 -5.89 -9.59
C ALA A 40 -1.62 -6.04 -8.21
N ARG A 41 -2.39 -5.04 -7.77
CA ARG A 41 -3.20 -5.11 -6.56
C ARG A 41 -4.27 -6.21 -6.64
N LEU A 42 -4.98 -6.30 -7.75
CA LEU A 42 -5.99 -7.35 -7.97
C LEU A 42 -5.35 -8.74 -7.97
N LEU A 43 -4.19 -8.91 -8.64
CA LEU A 43 -3.45 -10.16 -8.68
C LEU A 43 -2.91 -10.57 -7.30
N SER A 44 -2.42 -9.61 -6.50
CA SER A 44 -1.87 -9.91 -5.18
C SER A 44 -2.91 -10.43 -4.19
N LYS A 45 -4.16 -9.99 -4.32
CA LYS A 45 -5.28 -10.31 -3.41
C LYS A 45 -6.25 -11.36 -3.96
N GLY A 46 -6.19 -11.65 -5.25
CA GLY A 46 -7.18 -12.50 -5.90
C GLY A 46 -8.57 -11.83 -6.01
N GLU A 47 -8.63 -10.51 -6.08
CA GLU A 47 -9.89 -9.78 -6.18
C GLU A 47 -10.47 -9.87 -7.59
N GLY A 48 -11.45 -10.76 -7.80
CA GLY A 48 -12.11 -10.98 -9.08
C GLY A 48 -11.30 -11.77 -10.12
N MET A 49 -10.15 -12.30 -9.74
CA MET A 49 -9.30 -13.17 -10.54
C MET A 49 -8.49 -14.11 -9.64
N GLU A 50 -7.89 -15.15 -10.22
CA GLU A 50 -6.98 -16.02 -9.48
C GLU A 50 -5.79 -15.22 -8.95
N PRO A 51 -5.41 -15.39 -7.67
CA PRO A 51 -4.27 -14.68 -7.12
C PRO A 51 -2.95 -15.14 -7.78
N ASP A 52 -2.17 -14.18 -8.24
CA ASP A 52 -0.82 -14.39 -8.74
C ASP A 52 0.10 -13.29 -8.21
N PRO A 53 0.57 -13.40 -6.95
CA PRO A 53 1.45 -12.40 -6.36
C PRO A 53 2.79 -12.27 -7.07
N LYS A 54 3.27 -13.33 -7.74
CA LYS A 54 4.52 -13.30 -8.51
C LYS A 54 4.36 -12.41 -9.74
N ALA A 55 3.28 -12.59 -10.51
CA ALA A 55 2.97 -11.70 -11.63
C ALA A 55 2.74 -10.26 -11.17
N ALA A 56 2.11 -10.04 -10.00
CA ALA A 56 1.98 -8.73 -9.40
C ALA A 56 3.35 -8.08 -9.13
N LEU A 57 4.25 -8.80 -8.50
CA LEU A 57 5.61 -8.33 -8.20
C LEU A 57 6.39 -8.03 -9.48
N ASP A 58 6.32 -8.89 -10.50
CA ASP A 58 6.98 -8.68 -11.79
C ASP A 58 6.50 -7.40 -12.49
N ILE A 59 5.20 -7.12 -12.46
CA ILE A 59 4.63 -5.87 -13.00
C ILE A 59 5.22 -4.65 -12.28
N LEU A 60 5.18 -4.64 -10.96
CA LEU A 60 5.63 -3.50 -10.15
C LEU A 60 7.13 -3.26 -10.24
N THR A 61 7.92 -4.33 -10.25
CA THR A 61 9.39 -4.25 -10.38
C THR A 61 9.81 -3.68 -11.72
N ARG A 62 9.08 -3.98 -12.81
CA ARG A 62 9.32 -3.37 -14.13
C ARG A 62 8.92 -1.91 -14.20
N LEU A 63 7.92 -1.50 -13.41
CA LEU A 63 7.48 -0.11 -13.34
C LEU A 63 8.45 0.76 -12.54
N GLU A 64 9.01 0.27 -11.45
CA GLU A 64 9.77 1.04 -10.46
C GLU A 64 10.90 1.89 -11.08
N PRO A 65 11.79 1.36 -11.95
CA PRO A 65 12.91 2.13 -12.49
C PRO A 65 12.50 3.17 -13.55
N ASN A 66 11.30 3.10 -14.09
CA ASN A 66 10.86 3.88 -15.26
C ASN A 66 9.93 5.04 -14.90
N GLN A 67 9.86 5.44 -13.63
CA GLN A 67 8.93 6.48 -13.21
C GLN A 67 9.46 7.88 -13.49
N VAL A 68 8.80 8.60 -14.38
CA VAL A 68 9.01 10.03 -14.64
C VAL A 68 8.22 10.89 -13.64
N ARG A 69 7.16 10.33 -13.07
CA ARG A 69 6.29 10.97 -12.07
C ARG A 69 5.84 9.95 -11.03
N PRO A 70 5.45 10.37 -9.82
CA PRO A 70 4.89 9.47 -8.84
C PRO A 70 3.72 8.66 -9.39
N VAL A 71 3.69 7.36 -9.10
CA VAL A 71 2.59 6.46 -9.43
C VAL A 71 1.93 6.02 -8.13
N PRO A 72 0.70 6.47 -7.85
CA PRO A 72 0.03 6.18 -6.58
C PRO A 72 -0.01 4.68 -6.26
N GLY A 73 0.38 4.33 -5.04
CA GLY A 73 0.33 2.97 -4.53
C GLY A 73 1.44 2.02 -5.02
N LEU A 74 2.32 2.44 -5.93
CA LEU A 74 3.42 1.60 -6.43
C LEU A 74 4.32 1.11 -5.29
N TYR A 75 4.90 2.04 -4.55
CA TYR A 75 5.85 1.70 -3.49
C TYR A 75 5.18 1.07 -2.27
N PHE A 76 3.96 1.48 -1.93
CA PHE A 76 3.17 0.80 -0.92
C PHE A 76 2.99 -0.69 -1.26
N LEU A 77 2.60 -1.00 -2.49
CA LEU A 77 2.33 -2.37 -2.89
C LEU A 77 3.62 -3.20 -2.99
N LEU A 78 4.72 -2.64 -3.49
CA LEU A 78 6.05 -3.28 -3.45
C LEU A 78 6.46 -3.60 -2.02
N GLY A 79 6.35 -2.64 -1.11
CA GLY A 79 6.64 -2.84 0.31
C GLY A 79 5.80 -3.96 0.92
N TYR A 80 4.50 -3.95 0.65
CA TYR A 80 3.57 -4.96 1.16
C TYR A 80 3.91 -6.37 0.66
N LEU A 81 4.22 -6.54 -0.63
CA LEU A 81 4.57 -7.85 -1.18
C LEU A 81 5.86 -8.41 -0.56
N HIS A 82 6.86 -7.56 -0.30
CA HIS A 82 8.10 -7.97 0.37
C HIS A 82 7.90 -8.21 1.88
N GLU A 83 7.09 -7.40 2.56
CA GLU A 83 6.78 -7.57 3.98
C GLU A 83 6.07 -8.91 4.25
N GLU A 84 5.12 -9.28 3.40
CA GLU A 84 4.35 -10.52 3.54
C GLU A 84 5.01 -11.74 2.85
N GLY A 85 6.03 -11.51 2.01
CA GLY A 85 6.66 -12.57 1.21
C GLY A 85 5.75 -13.12 0.11
N LEU A 86 4.94 -12.25 -0.49
CA LEU A 86 4.01 -12.64 -1.55
C LEU A 86 4.70 -12.58 -2.92
N GLY A 87 4.85 -13.72 -3.56
CA GLY A 87 5.57 -13.84 -4.84
C GLY A 87 7.10 -13.79 -4.73
N THR A 88 7.63 -13.62 -3.52
CA THR A 88 9.06 -13.57 -3.19
C THR A 88 9.31 -14.08 -1.76
N GLN A 89 10.57 -14.18 -1.37
CA GLN A 89 10.90 -14.37 0.05
C GLN A 89 10.58 -13.10 0.84
N ARG A 90 10.14 -13.29 2.08
CA ARG A 90 9.86 -12.18 3.00
C ARG A 90 11.15 -11.40 3.28
N ASP A 91 11.09 -10.08 3.04
CA ASP A 91 12.19 -9.15 3.28
C ASP A 91 11.66 -7.84 3.87
N THR A 92 11.67 -7.76 5.19
CA THR A 92 11.16 -6.57 5.91
C THR A 92 12.08 -5.37 5.79
N ALA A 93 13.38 -5.57 5.56
CA ALA A 93 14.32 -4.45 5.35
C ALA A 93 14.06 -3.79 3.99
N LEU A 94 13.85 -4.59 2.95
CA LEU A 94 13.48 -4.08 1.62
C LEU A 94 12.09 -3.45 1.63
N ALA A 95 11.13 -4.05 2.35
CA ALA A 95 9.80 -3.47 2.55
C ALA A 95 9.87 -2.07 3.16
N TYR A 96 10.71 -1.88 4.20
CA TYR A 96 10.95 -0.57 4.80
C TYR A 96 11.44 0.46 3.77
N GLN A 97 12.41 0.08 2.92
CA GLN A 97 12.92 0.97 1.88
C GLN A 97 11.83 1.41 0.90
N PHE A 98 10.97 0.49 0.47
CA PHE A 98 9.84 0.81 -0.40
C PHE A 98 8.80 1.69 0.29
N TYR A 99 8.47 1.42 1.55
CA TYR A 99 7.56 2.28 2.29
C TYR A 99 8.12 3.68 2.51
N MET A 100 9.44 3.83 2.71
CA MET A 100 10.09 5.15 2.76
C MET A 100 9.93 5.91 1.44
N LYS A 101 10.18 5.25 0.29
CA LYS A 101 9.92 5.85 -1.04
C LYS A 101 8.44 6.25 -1.22
N GLY A 102 7.51 5.43 -0.73
CA GLY A 102 6.08 5.76 -0.75
C GLY A 102 5.76 6.97 0.13
N ALA A 103 6.34 7.04 1.32
CA ALA A 103 6.15 8.17 2.23
C ALA A 103 6.69 9.50 1.66
N GLU A 104 7.81 9.47 0.92
CA GLU A 104 8.33 10.62 0.17
C GLU A 104 7.35 11.11 -0.92
N GLN A 105 6.47 10.24 -1.39
CA GLN A 105 5.39 10.55 -2.34
C GLN A 105 4.03 10.81 -1.65
N GLU A 106 4.05 11.05 -0.35
CA GLU A 106 2.83 11.30 0.46
C GLU A 106 1.80 10.15 0.40
N ASP A 107 2.26 8.89 0.23
CA ASP A 107 1.39 7.72 0.31
C ASP A 107 1.04 7.41 1.77
N ASP A 108 -0.19 7.70 2.15
CA ASP A 108 -0.71 7.53 3.51
C ASP A 108 -0.69 6.08 4.00
N LYS A 109 -0.82 5.11 3.10
CA LYS A 109 -0.74 3.67 3.42
C LYS A 109 0.69 3.26 3.72
N ALA A 110 1.66 3.73 2.92
CA ALA A 110 3.08 3.51 3.17
C ALA A 110 3.50 4.10 4.53
N MET A 111 3.07 5.32 4.84
CA MET A 111 3.34 5.96 6.14
C MET A 111 2.71 5.17 7.29
N ASN A 112 1.46 4.69 7.15
CA ASN A 112 0.83 3.86 8.18
C ASN A 112 1.62 2.56 8.41
N ASN A 113 2.13 1.93 7.36
CA ASN A 113 2.93 0.70 7.49
C ASN A 113 4.31 0.97 8.12
N LEU A 114 4.96 2.10 7.83
CA LEU A 114 6.15 2.53 8.57
C LEU A 114 5.88 2.67 10.06
N GLY A 115 4.75 3.27 10.43
CA GLY A 115 4.31 3.33 11.83
C GLY A 115 4.18 1.94 12.45
N SER A 116 3.59 0.99 11.73
CA SER A 116 3.47 -0.41 12.18
C SER A 116 4.82 -1.10 12.35
N MET A 117 5.74 -0.88 11.42
CA MET A 117 7.10 -1.44 11.50
C MET A 117 7.85 -0.94 12.73
N TYR A 118 7.80 0.35 13.03
CA TYR A 118 8.39 0.92 14.25
C TYR A 118 7.66 0.48 15.54
N GLU A 119 6.35 0.32 15.51
CA GLU A 119 5.57 -0.16 16.65
C GLU A 119 5.91 -1.62 17.00
N GLY A 120 6.08 -2.47 15.98
CA GLY A 120 6.38 -3.89 16.13
C GLY A 120 7.88 -4.20 16.29
N GLY A 121 8.75 -3.37 15.72
CA GLY A 121 10.17 -3.67 15.54
C GLY A 121 10.43 -4.61 14.36
N ASN A 122 9.62 -4.51 13.31
CA ASN A 122 9.72 -5.36 12.12
C ASN A 122 10.61 -4.68 11.07
N GLY A 123 11.79 -5.24 10.79
CA GLY A 123 12.76 -4.66 9.84
C GLY A 123 13.48 -3.40 10.32
N VAL A 124 13.05 -2.83 11.45
CA VAL A 124 13.64 -1.67 12.13
C VAL A 124 13.62 -1.87 13.64
N ALA A 125 14.46 -1.15 14.37
CA ALA A 125 14.39 -1.17 15.84
C ALA A 125 13.05 -0.59 16.31
N LYS A 126 12.42 -1.27 17.27
CA LYS A 126 11.15 -0.82 17.86
C LYS A 126 11.29 0.57 18.47
N ASN A 127 10.39 1.48 18.06
CA ASN A 127 10.38 2.86 18.55
C ASN A 127 8.95 3.44 18.48
N LEU A 128 8.30 3.56 19.64
CA LEU A 128 6.92 4.04 19.72
C LEU A 128 6.79 5.53 19.37
N GLU A 129 7.81 6.35 19.60
CA GLU A 129 7.78 7.77 19.23
C GLU A 129 7.81 7.91 17.69
N GLU A 130 8.70 7.16 16.99
CA GLU A 130 8.72 7.14 15.53
C GLU A 130 7.42 6.56 14.96
N ALA A 131 6.88 5.47 15.55
CA ALA A 131 5.59 4.93 15.16
C ALA A 131 4.48 5.97 15.22
N LYS A 132 4.41 6.72 16.33
CA LYS A 132 3.44 7.80 16.52
C LYS A 132 3.56 8.88 15.45
N LYS A 133 4.79 9.34 15.13
CA LYS A 133 5.03 10.37 14.09
C LYS A 133 4.52 9.91 12.72
N TRP A 134 4.84 8.68 12.32
CA TRP A 134 4.39 8.14 11.05
C TRP A 134 2.86 8.00 10.98
N TYR A 135 2.23 7.53 12.04
CA TYR A 135 0.77 7.48 12.13
C TYR A 135 0.12 8.87 12.11
N GLU A 136 0.74 9.88 12.74
CA GLU A 136 0.26 11.27 12.70
C GLU A 136 0.29 11.83 11.28
N GLN A 137 1.37 11.60 10.53
CA GLN A 137 1.48 12.03 9.13
C GLN A 137 0.44 11.33 8.24
N ALA A 138 0.31 10.01 8.34
CA ALA A 138 -0.70 9.25 7.60
C ALA A 138 -2.13 9.71 7.94
N ALA A 139 -2.41 9.96 9.21
CA ALA A 139 -3.73 10.45 9.68
C ALA A 139 -4.04 11.85 9.15
N ALA A 140 -3.04 12.72 9.02
CA ALA A 140 -3.19 14.05 8.43
C ALA A 140 -3.58 13.99 6.95
N LEU A 141 -3.14 12.94 6.23
CA LEU A 141 -3.54 12.65 4.84
C LEU A 141 -4.89 11.92 4.74
N GLY A 142 -5.57 11.67 5.85
CA GLY A 142 -6.90 11.06 5.87
C GLY A 142 -6.94 9.56 6.12
N ASN A 143 -5.80 8.92 6.49
CA ASN A 143 -5.78 7.49 6.80
C ASN A 143 -6.47 7.20 8.14
N GLU A 144 -7.66 6.61 8.09
CA GLU A 144 -8.46 6.29 9.28
C GLU A 144 -7.80 5.19 10.16
N ALA A 145 -7.14 4.20 9.53
CA ALA A 145 -6.41 3.18 10.26
C ALA A 145 -5.26 3.78 11.06
N ALA A 146 -4.54 4.75 10.48
CA ALA A 146 -3.47 5.46 11.17
C ALA A 146 -3.98 6.27 12.37
N ARG A 147 -5.19 6.87 12.29
CA ARG A 147 -5.82 7.55 13.44
C ARG A 147 -6.05 6.59 14.61
N ALA A 148 -6.57 5.40 14.32
CA ALA A 148 -6.79 4.38 15.34
C ALA A 148 -5.46 3.86 15.93
N ASN A 149 -4.46 3.62 15.06
CA ASN A 149 -3.13 3.17 15.45
C ASN A 149 -2.42 4.21 16.33
N MET A 150 -2.48 5.48 15.96
CA MET A 150 -1.93 6.59 16.76
C MET A 150 -2.51 6.62 18.16
N LYS A 151 -3.84 6.48 18.31
CA LYS A 151 -4.50 6.44 19.63
C LYS A 151 -3.95 5.27 20.46
N ARG A 152 -3.87 4.08 19.86
CA ARG A 152 -3.33 2.88 20.52
C ARG A 152 -1.88 3.07 20.98
N VAL A 153 -1.03 3.67 20.15
CA VAL A 153 0.38 3.92 20.51
C VAL A 153 0.48 4.93 21.64
N LYS A 154 -0.29 6.03 21.63
CA LYS A 154 -0.32 7.01 22.73
C LYS A 154 -0.71 6.36 24.07
N GLU A 155 -1.68 5.46 24.07
CA GLU A 155 -2.08 4.70 25.26
C GLU A 155 -0.96 3.77 25.78
N LYS A 156 -0.23 3.08 24.86
CA LYS A 156 0.94 2.26 25.22
C LYS A 156 2.05 3.09 25.86
N MET A 157 2.34 4.26 25.31
CA MET A 157 3.37 5.18 25.83
C MET A 157 3.01 5.68 27.24
N GLN A 158 1.76 6.04 27.47
CA GLN A 158 1.28 6.48 28.79
C GLN A 158 1.38 5.38 29.86
N LYS A 159 1.13 4.12 29.48
CA LYS A 159 1.26 2.98 30.40
C LYS A 159 2.72 2.65 30.75
N ALA A 160 3.65 2.95 29.87
CA ALA A 160 5.08 2.70 30.08
C ALA A 160 5.72 3.72 31.06
N ILE A 161 5.07 4.84 31.36
CA ILE A 161 5.56 5.92 32.25
C ILE A 161 5.08 5.69 33.71
N LYS A 162 4.08 4.82 33.90
CA LYS A 162 3.57 4.45 35.23
C LYS A 162 4.29 3.23 35.80
#